data_d1a51fa8f50f24ecc3146d4d98e8269c
#
_entry.id   d1a51fa8f50f24ecc3146d4d98e8269c
#
_cell.length_a   1.000
_cell.length_b   1.000
_cell.length_c   1.000
_cell.angle_alpha   90.00
_cell.angle_beta   90.00
_cell.angle_gamma   90.00
#
_symmetry.space_group_name_H-M   'P 1'
#
loop_
_entity.id
_entity.type
_entity.pdbx_description
1 polymer ?
#
loop_
_entity_poly.entity_id
_entity_poly.type
_entity_poly.pdbx_seq_one_letter_code
_entity_poly.pdbx_strand_id
1 'polypeptide(L)'
;MLRTTLTIGRVVFRINWIIAICVLLFMSGLIRLGLWQMDRAREKADLQLTYIAAAELPPTPLDEVPVAGIAFDRMQHQSRRVVMSGQYLNEKTIYLLYQTFMDQSGYEIITPFSVDGLDLTVLVSRGWQSISDPAVLKQIQPAVAGNIVLEGQIFIPEEFPQSENGPMTTAQWPLQVRYLNPSELAPLFDTEVFPYPVRLLADQPGVLTRHWPGIVVDSGQNFSYALQWFAMALAVAIVTIVLSSNVRKLGMVPKIFIE
;
A
#
# COMPACT_ATOMS: atom_id res chain seq x y z
N MET A 1 41.31 -32.80 20.15
CA MET A 1 40.04 -33.04 20.88
C MET A 1 39.36 -31.69 21.13
N LEU A 2 38.28 -31.44 20.47
CA LEU A 2 37.56 -30.12 20.53
C LEU A 2 36.39 -30.17 21.57
N ARG A 3 36.60 -30.85 22.70
CA ARG A 3 35.57 -30.94 23.76
C ARG A 3 36.13 -30.41 25.07
N THR A 4 35.36 -29.50 25.69
CA THR A 4 35.69 -28.91 27.00
C THR A 4 34.53 -29.12 27.95
N THR A 5 34.83 -29.38 29.24
CA THR A 5 33.82 -29.45 30.29
C THR A 5 33.96 -28.22 31.16
N LEU A 6 32.88 -27.46 31.32
CA LEU A 6 32.79 -26.28 32.18
C LEU A 6 31.80 -26.58 33.30
N THR A 7 32.17 -26.35 34.56
CA THR A 7 31.30 -26.55 35.72
C THR A 7 30.99 -25.22 36.38
N ILE A 8 29.72 -24.90 36.51
CA ILE A 8 29.21 -23.69 37.17
C ILE A 8 28.23 -24.14 38.26
N GLY A 9 28.68 -24.15 39.51
CA GLY A 9 27.91 -24.67 40.64
C GLY A 9 27.57 -26.15 40.46
N ARG A 10 26.26 -26.50 40.39
CA ARG A 10 25.78 -27.87 40.14
C ARG A 10 25.61 -28.22 38.66
N VAL A 11 25.76 -27.25 37.78
CA VAL A 11 25.55 -27.41 36.33
C VAL A 11 26.88 -27.70 35.65
N VAL A 12 26.92 -28.80 34.89
CA VAL A 12 28.08 -29.23 34.10
C VAL A 12 27.73 -29.11 32.62
N PHE A 13 28.47 -28.28 31.89
CA PHE A 13 28.38 -28.11 30.44
C PHE A 13 29.43 -28.95 29.73
N ARG A 14 29.01 -29.69 28.70
CA ARG A 14 29.90 -30.46 27.82
C ARG A 14 29.89 -29.80 26.45
N ILE A 15 30.86 -28.95 26.18
CA ILE A 15 30.94 -28.13 24.98
C ILE A 15 31.71 -28.84 23.88
N ASN A 16 31.10 -29.05 22.74
CA ASN A 16 31.77 -29.36 21.48
C ASN A 16 31.93 -28.07 20.70
N TRP A 17 33.15 -27.58 20.53
CA TRP A 17 33.43 -26.27 19.93
C TRP A 17 32.96 -26.15 18.48
N ILE A 18 32.96 -27.22 17.69
CA ILE A 18 32.44 -27.20 16.31
C ILE A 18 30.93 -26.92 16.34
N ILE A 19 30.20 -27.68 17.17
CA ILE A 19 28.76 -27.49 17.32
C ILE A 19 28.45 -26.10 17.87
N ALA A 20 29.20 -25.62 18.85
CA ALA A 20 29.01 -24.29 19.43
C ALA A 20 29.19 -23.19 18.39
N ILE A 21 30.21 -23.28 17.55
CA ILE A 21 30.44 -22.31 16.47
C ILE A 21 29.29 -22.37 15.44
N CYS A 22 28.87 -23.57 15.02
CA CYS A 22 27.75 -23.72 14.09
C CYS A 22 26.44 -23.12 14.64
N VAL A 23 26.16 -23.37 15.95
CA VAL A 23 24.97 -22.80 16.61
C VAL A 23 25.07 -21.28 16.71
N LEU A 24 26.23 -20.73 17.07
CA LEU A 24 26.42 -19.28 17.12
C LEU A 24 26.26 -18.63 15.77
N LEU A 25 26.79 -19.21 14.70
CA LEU A 25 26.62 -18.72 13.34
C LEU A 25 25.13 -18.78 12.92
N PHE A 26 24.45 -19.88 13.22
CA PHE A 26 23.04 -20.04 12.92
C PHE A 26 22.18 -19.03 13.70
N MET A 27 22.39 -18.86 14.99
CA MET A 27 21.71 -17.87 15.82
C MET A 27 21.95 -16.45 15.33
N SER A 28 23.20 -16.13 14.96
CA SER A 28 23.52 -14.81 14.39
C SER A 28 22.74 -14.54 13.11
N GLY A 29 22.53 -15.55 12.26
CA GLY A 29 21.69 -15.48 11.08
C GLY A 29 20.23 -15.17 11.43
N LEU A 30 19.64 -15.90 12.39
CA LEU A 30 18.28 -15.69 12.86
C LEU A 30 18.08 -14.27 13.44
N ILE A 31 19.01 -13.82 14.28
CA ILE A 31 18.97 -12.48 14.87
C ILE A 31 19.07 -11.41 13.78
N ARG A 32 19.97 -11.59 12.80
CA ARG A 32 20.12 -10.65 11.68
C ARG A 32 18.84 -10.56 10.84
N LEU A 33 18.17 -11.67 10.58
CA LEU A 33 16.88 -11.69 9.89
C LEU A 33 15.79 -10.99 10.70
N GLY A 34 15.77 -11.20 12.02
CA GLY A 34 14.85 -10.48 12.92
C GLY A 34 15.07 -8.97 12.89
N LEU A 35 16.31 -8.52 12.96
CA LEU A 35 16.66 -7.08 12.87
C LEU A 35 16.30 -6.51 11.52
N TRP A 36 16.57 -7.21 10.42
CA TRP A 36 16.18 -6.76 9.08
C TRP A 36 14.67 -6.58 8.94
N GLN A 37 13.87 -7.52 9.49
CA GLN A 37 12.41 -7.38 9.50
C GLN A 37 11.94 -6.18 10.35
N MET A 38 12.60 -5.93 11.47
CA MET A 38 12.31 -4.74 12.29
C MET A 38 12.59 -3.44 11.54
N ASP A 39 13.71 -3.38 10.82
CA ASP A 39 14.05 -2.18 10.03
C ASP A 39 13.03 -1.96 8.92
N ARG A 40 12.60 -3.03 8.24
CA ARG A 40 11.51 -2.96 7.25
C ARG A 40 10.17 -2.52 7.85
N ALA A 41 9.86 -2.98 9.07
CA ALA A 41 8.65 -2.53 9.77
C ALA A 41 8.71 -1.02 10.07
N ARG A 42 9.88 -0.51 10.50
CA ARG A 42 10.08 0.92 10.78
C ARG A 42 9.97 1.75 9.52
N GLU A 43 10.68 1.38 8.43
CA GLU A 43 10.59 2.08 7.14
C GLU A 43 9.13 2.24 6.69
N LYS A 44 8.34 1.16 6.80
CA LYS A 44 6.92 1.18 6.47
C LYS A 44 6.09 2.08 7.39
N ALA A 45 6.38 2.07 8.70
CA ALA A 45 5.69 2.92 9.66
C ALA A 45 5.99 4.41 9.41
N ASP A 46 7.24 4.77 9.13
CA ASP A 46 7.64 6.14 8.80
C ASP A 46 6.99 6.61 7.51
N LEU A 47 6.91 5.75 6.49
CA LEU A 47 6.20 6.04 5.24
C LEU A 47 4.71 6.30 5.49
N GLN A 48 4.06 5.49 6.33
CA GLN A 48 2.66 5.68 6.71
C GLN A 48 2.44 7.04 7.40
N LEU A 49 3.32 7.43 8.32
CA LEU A 49 3.25 8.73 8.99
C LEU A 49 3.41 9.89 8.00
N THR A 50 4.31 9.76 7.02
CA THR A 50 4.49 10.76 5.96
C THR A 50 3.21 10.94 5.14
N TYR A 51 2.53 9.85 4.78
CA TYR A 51 1.26 9.92 4.04
C TYR A 51 0.12 10.54 4.86
N ILE A 52 0.04 10.22 6.15
CA ILE A 52 -0.95 10.83 7.05
C ILE A 52 -0.69 12.32 7.15
N ALA A 53 0.56 12.74 7.39
CA ALA A 53 0.91 14.14 7.48
C ALA A 53 0.61 14.91 6.18
N ALA A 54 0.89 14.32 5.01
CA ALA A 54 0.57 14.91 3.72
C ALA A 54 -0.95 15.09 3.50
N ALA A 55 -1.75 14.15 4.01
CA ALA A 55 -3.22 14.21 3.92
C ALA A 55 -3.85 15.26 4.86
N GLU A 56 -3.15 15.66 5.93
CA GLU A 56 -3.61 16.68 6.89
C GLU A 56 -3.26 18.11 6.46
N LEU A 57 -2.35 18.27 5.50
CA LEU A 57 -2.01 19.60 4.98
C LEU A 57 -3.24 20.29 4.36
N PRO A 58 -3.34 21.63 4.42
CA PRO A 58 -4.37 22.37 3.72
C PRO A 58 -4.40 22.00 2.23
N PRO A 59 -5.58 21.97 1.59
CA PRO A 59 -5.66 21.69 0.16
C PRO A 59 -4.91 22.78 -0.62
N THR A 60 -4.14 22.33 -1.61
CA THR A 60 -3.40 23.22 -2.51
C THR A 60 -4.21 23.41 -3.79
N PRO A 61 -4.35 24.65 -4.32
CA PRO A 61 -4.90 24.85 -5.65
C PRO A 61 -4.15 23.99 -6.68
N LEU A 62 -4.89 23.38 -7.60
CA LEU A 62 -4.30 22.43 -8.56
C LEU A 62 -3.27 23.09 -9.48
N ASP A 63 -3.46 24.36 -9.82
CA ASP A 63 -2.55 25.16 -10.63
C ASP A 63 -1.20 25.44 -9.94
N GLU A 64 -1.15 25.38 -8.63
CA GLU A 64 0.07 25.51 -7.84
C GLU A 64 0.85 24.19 -7.69
N VAL A 65 0.29 23.07 -8.16
CA VAL A 65 0.94 21.76 -8.05
C VAL A 65 2.00 21.60 -9.14
N PRO A 66 3.29 21.46 -8.81
CA PRO A 66 4.35 21.34 -9.79
C PRO A 66 4.34 19.95 -10.45
N VAL A 67 3.61 19.80 -11.55
CA VAL A 67 3.43 18.51 -12.27
C VAL A 67 4.76 17.85 -12.59
N ALA A 68 5.76 18.62 -13.06
CA ALA A 68 7.10 18.11 -13.38
C ALA A 68 7.86 17.55 -12.16
N GLY A 69 7.55 18.02 -10.95
CA GLY A 69 8.18 17.58 -9.70
C GLY A 69 7.56 16.31 -9.12
N ILE A 70 6.31 16.01 -9.43
CA ILE A 70 5.56 14.89 -8.83
C ILE A 70 6.23 13.55 -9.10
N ALA A 71 6.75 13.34 -10.32
CA ALA A 71 7.42 12.09 -10.69
C ALA A 71 8.73 11.86 -9.90
N PHE A 72 9.42 12.94 -9.51
CA PHE A 72 10.69 12.86 -8.77
C PHE A 72 10.48 12.76 -7.25
N ASP A 73 9.40 13.35 -6.72
CA ASP A 73 9.09 13.31 -5.29
C ASP A 73 7.68 12.78 -5.01
N ARG A 74 7.47 11.54 -5.45
CA ARG A 74 6.21 10.82 -5.25
C ARG A 74 5.76 10.82 -3.80
N MET A 75 6.69 10.70 -2.85
CA MET A 75 6.36 10.60 -1.42
C MET A 75 5.72 11.87 -0.87
N GLN A 76 6.14 13.05 -1.33
CA GLN A 76 5.56 14.33 -0.89
C GLN A 76 4.19 14.60 -1.52
N HIS A 77 3.95 14.07 -2.72
CA HIS A 77 2.72 14.37 -3.47
C HIS A 77 1.65 13.29 -3.36
N GLN A 78 2.03 12.07 -2.96
CA GLN A 78 1.07 10.98 -2.74
C GLN A 78 0.08 11.37 -1.64
N SER A 79 -1.22 11.27 -1.93
CA SER A 79 -2.30 11.68 -1.03
C SER A 79 -2.40 13.18 -0.73
N ARG A 80 -1.61 14.03 -1.39
CA ARG A 80 -1.72 15.48 -1.23
C ARG A 80 -3.13 15.93 -1.59
N ARG A 81 -3.72 16.75 -0.72
CA ARG A 81 -5.03 17.34 -0.96
C ARG A 81 -4.90 18.47 -1.97
N VAL A 82 -5.77 18.43 -2.97
CA VAL A 82 -5.89 19.48 -3.99
C VAL A 82 -7.32 20.00 -4.06
N VAL A 83 -7.44 21.27 -4.38
CA VAL A 83 -8.70 21.92 -4.65
C VAL A 83 -8.70 22.43 -6.10
N MET A 84 -9.82 22.29 -6.79
CA MET A 84 -10.02 22.72 -8.18
C MET A 84 -11.45 23.17 -8.39
N SER A 85 -11.64 24.18 -9.24
CA SER A 85 -12.97 24.67 -9.69
C SER A 85 -13.20 24.31 -11.14
N GLY A 86 -14.42 24.00 -11.52
CA GLY A 86 -14.75 23.63 -12.90
C GLY A 86 -16.02 22.79 -13.00
N GLN A 87 -16.10 21.96 -14.02
CA GLN A 87 -17.29 21.14 -14.29
C GLN A 87 -16.94 19.71 -14.71
N TYR A 88 -17.81 18.77 -14.34
CA TYR A 88 -17.71 17.38 -14.80
C TYR A 88 -18.10 17.26 -16.28
N LEU A 89 -17.30 16.54 -17.04
CA LEU A 89 -17.63 16.07 -18.38
C LEU A 89 -18.39 14.73 -18.24
N ASN A 90 -19.64 14.80 -17.77
CA ASN A 90 -20.43 13.60 -17.39
C ASN A 90 -20.64 12.64 -18.57
N GLU A 91 -20.72 13.15 -19.79
CA GLU A 91 -20.83 12.36 -21.03
C GLU A 91 -19.59 11.55 -21.33
N LYS A 92 -18.42 11.96 -20.82
CA LYS A 92 -17.12 11.28 -20.96
C LYS A 92 -16.77 10.42 -19.74
N THR A 93 -17.76 9.86 -19.05
CA THR A 93 -17.52 8.98 -17.89
C THR A 93 -16.82 7.69 -18.28
N ILE A 94 -15.87 7.28 -17.42
CA ILE A 94 -15.02 6.09 -17.57
C ILE A 94 -15.34 5.08 -16.46
N TYR A 95 -15.50 3.82 -16.81
CA TYR A 95 -15.68 2.69 -15.89
C TYR A 95 -14.43 1.87 -15.84
N LEU A 96 -13.77 1.90 -14.68
CA LEU A 96 -12.66 1.01 -14.41
C LEU A 96 -13.20 -0.34 -13.93
N LEU A 97 -13.00 -1.36 -14.76
CA LEU A 97 -13.56 -2.70 -14.59
C LEU A 97 -12.85 -3.50 -13.47
N TYR A 98 -13.51 -4.58 -13.04
CA TYR A 98 -12.95 -5.60 -12.13
C TYR A 98 -12.55 -5.05 -10.75
N GLN A 99 -13.27 -4.04 -10.26
CA GLN A 99 -13.08 -3.52 -8.91
C GLN A 99 -13.91 -4.33 -7.92
N THR A 100 -13.26 -4.85 -6.89
CA THR A 100 -13.94 -5.61 -5.82
C THR A 100 -13.91 -4.80 -4.52
N PHE A 101 -15.06 -4.68 -3.87
CA PHE A 101 -15.19 -4.04 -2.57
C PHE A 101 -16.20 -4.81 -1.71
N MET A 102 -15.84 -5.16 -0.47
CA MET A 102 -16.66 -5.97 0.47
C MET A 102 -17.20 -7.26 -0.21
N ASP A 103 -16.32 -8.00 -0.88
CA ASP A 103 -16.62 -9.23 -1.62
C ASP A 103 -17.64 -9.08 -2.76
N GLN A 104 -17.95 -7.88 -3.17
CA GLN A 104 -18.82 -7.58 -4.29
C GLN A 104 -18.01 -7.05 -5.49
N SER A 105 -18.33 -7.53 -6.67
CA SER A 105 -17.76 -7.01 -7.91
C SER A 105 -18.46 -5.72 -8.33
N GLY A 106 -17.68 -4.79 -8.87
CA GLY A 106 -18.18 -3.49 -9.29
C GLY A 106 -17.23 -2.77 -10.23
N TYR A 107 -17.48 -1.49 -10.37
CA TYR A 107 -16.68 -0.55 -11.16
C TYR A 107 -16.23 0.61 -10.30
N GLU A 108 -15.02 1.11 -10.54
CA GLU A 108 -14.67 2.46 -10.11
C GLU A 108 -15.12 3.45 -11.18
N ILE A 109 -15.83 4.48 -10.73
CA ILE A 109 -16.38 5.49 -11.63
C ILE A 109 -15.44 6.68 -11.67
N ILE A 110 -14.95 6.98 -12.86
CA ILE A 110 -14.04 8.08 -13.11
C ILE A 110 -14.73 9.04 -14.07
N THR A 111 -14.92 10.29 -13.65
CA THR A 111 -15.48 11.31 -14.51
C THR A 111 -14.44 12.39 -14.75
N PRO A 112 -14.09 12.68 -16.01
CA PRO A 112 -13.19 13.78 -16.32
C PRO A 112 -13.78 15.11 -15.86
N PHE A 113 -12.93 15.99 -15.37
CA PHE A 113 -13.28 17.29 -14.85
C PHE A 113 -12.46 18.36 -15.55
N SER A 114 -13.17 19.27 -16.22
CA SER A 114 -12.55 20.42 -16.88
C SER A 114 -12.32 21.51 -15.85
N VAL A 115 -11.06 21.93 -15.70
CA VAL A 115 -10.66 22.92 -14.70
C VAL A 115 -10.81 24.32 -15.23
N ASP A 116 -11.47 25.20 -14.47
CA ASP A 116 -11.68 26.59 -14.85
C ASP A 116 -10.36 27.36 -14.98
N GLY A 117 -10.26 28.15 -16.03
CA GLY A 117 -9.09 29.00 -16.24
C GLY A 117 -7.83 28.27 -16.70
N LEU A 118 -7.88 26.94 -16.81
CA LEU A 118 -6.80 26.10 -17.30
C LEU A 118 -7.29 25.27 -18.51
N ASP A 119 -6.42 25.07 -19.47
CA ASP A 119 -6.65 24.11 -20.56
C ASP A 119 -6.29 22.70 -20.10
N LEU A 120 -6.94 22.25 -19.00
CA LEU A 120 -6.58 21.05 -18.26
C LEU A 120 -7.82 20.23 -17.89
N THR A 121 -7.77 18.94 -18.20
CA THR A 121 -8.73 17.92 -17.75
C THR A 121 -8.12 17.04 -16.69
N VAL A 122 -8.82 16.84 -15.59
CA VAL A 122 -8.43 15.93 -14.49
C VAL A 122 -9.33 14.71 -14.48
N LEU A 123 -8.75 13.52 -14.42
CA LEU A 123 -9.49 12.27 -14.23
C LEU A 123 -9.86 12.10 -12.76
N VAL A 124 -11.12 12.40 -12.42
CA VAL A 124 -11.61 12.39 -11.05
C VAL A 124 -12.24 11.04 -10.74
N SER A 125 -11.63 10.29 -9.81
CA SER A 125 -12.20 9.07 -9.27
C SER A 125 -13.26 9.43 -8.22
N ARG A 126 -14.51 9.11 -8.53
CA ARG A 126 -15.68 9.42 -7.70
C ARG A 126 -15.95 8.33 -6.66
N GLY A 127 -15.50 7.11 -6.90
CA GLY A 127 -15.71 5.96 -6.02
C GLY A 127 -16.20 4.74 -6.77
N TRP A 128 -16.55 3.71 -5.98
CA TRP A 128 -16.99 2.40 -6.44
C TRP A 128 -18.51 2.28 -6.46
N GLN A 129 -18.99 1.51 -7.43
CA GLN A 129 -20.38 1.12 -7.55
C GLN A 129 -20.51 -0.36 -7.89
N SER A 130 -21.43 -1.06 -7.23
CA SER A 130 -21.70 -2.48 -7.46
C SER A 130 -22.27 -2.72 -8.87
N ILE A 131 -21.87 -3.84 -9.47
CA ILE A 131 -22.38 -4.32 -10.76
C ILE A 131 -23.75 -5.03 -10.64
N SER A 132 -24.29 -5.20 -9.43
CA SER A 132 -25.45 -6.04 -9.14
C SER A 132 -26.70 -5.70 -9.96
N ASP A 133 -26.74 -4.52 -10.59
CA ASP A 133 -27.82 -4.13 -11.51
C ASP A 133 -27.27 -3.41 -12.76
N PRO A 134 -27.25 -4.09 -13.92
CA PRO A 134 -26.84 -3.46 -15.16
C PRO A 134 -27.73 -2.27 -15.58
N ALA A 135 -28.95 -2.16 -15.08
CA ALA A 135 -29.79 -1.01 -15.30
C ALA A 135 -29.31 0.23 -14.53
N VAL A 136 -28.63 0.03 -13.42
CA VAL A 136 -27.99 1.09 -12.63
C VAL A 136 -26.82 1.70 -13.38
N LEU A 137 -26.12 0.94 -14.23
CA LEU A 137 -25.06 1.47 -15.11
C LEU A 137 -25.57 2.57 -16.06
N LYS A 138 -26.85 2.54 -16.43
CA LYS A 138 -27.50 3.61 -17.22
C LYS A 138 -27.93 4.81 -16.38
N GLN A 139 -28.00 4.66 -15.08
CA GLN A 139 -28.38 5.68 -14.11
C GLN A 139 -27.21 6.13 -13.24
N ILE A 140 -25.98 6.02 -13.77
CA ILE A 140 -24.81 6.41 -12.99
C ILE A 140 -24.84 7.89 -12.67
N GLN A 141 -25.06 8.05 -11.55
CA GLN A 141 -25.56 9.08 -10.79
C GLN A 141 -24.81 9.76 -9.74
N PRO A 142 -25.22 10.84 -9.26
CA PRO A 142 -25.97 11.85 -9.96
C PRO A 142 -25.02 12.60 -10.90
N ALA A 143 -25.49 12.91 -12.10
CA ALA A 143 -24.81 13.88 -12.94
C ALA A 143 -24.79 15.21 -12.17
N VAL A 144 -23.63 15.60 -11.70
CA VAL A 144 -23.45 16.91 -11.08
C VAL A 144 -23.25 17.90 -12.20
N ALA A 145 -24.21 18.81 -12.36
CA ALA A 145 -24.18 19.81 -13.40
C ALA A 145 -23.70 21.15 -12.85
N GLY A 146 -23.11 21.96 -13.74
CA GLY A 146 -22.69 23.33 -13.43
C GLY A 146 -21.26 23.39 -12.87
N ASN A 147 -20.86 24.63 -12.58
CA ASN A 147 -19.54 24.91 -12.04
C ASN A 147 -19.50 24.64 -10.54
N ILE A 148 -18.55 23.86 -10.11
CA ILE A 148 -18.41 23.40 -8.72
C ILE A 148 -16.95 23.47 -8.28
N VAL A 149 -16.75 23.47 -6.96
CA VAL A 149 -15.43 23.30 -6.35
C VAL A 149 -15.32 21.88 -5.83
N LEU A 150 -14.22 21.21 -6.16
CA LEU A 150 -13.92 19.86 -5.72
C LEU A 150 -12.64 19.83 -4.90
N GLU A 151 -12.65 19.04 -3.83
CA GLU A 151 -11.46 18.62 -3.12
C GLU A 151 -11.22 17.12 -3.31
N GLY A 152 -9.97 16.78 -3.57
CA GLY A 152 -9.56 15.41 -3.73
C GLY A 152 -8.12 15.18 -3.31
N GLN A 153 -7.70 13.95 -3.40
CA GLN A 153 -6.32 13.53 -3.15
C GLN A 153 -5.68 13.01 -4.42
N ILE A 154 -4.49 13.49 -4.73
CA ILE A 154 -3.70 12.97 -5.85
C ILE A 154 -3.36 11.51 -5.55
N PHE A 155 -3.62 10.63 -6.52
CA PHE A 155 -3.23 9.23 -6.46
C PHE A 155 -2.11 8.95 -7.45
N ILE A 156 -0.94 8.57 -6.94
CA ILE A 156 0.26 8.28 -7.73
C ILE A 156 0.55 6.78 -7.60
N PRO A 157 0.20 5.94 -8.59
CA PRO A 157 0.53 4.51 -8.56
C PRO A 157 2.04 4.30 -8.68
N GLU A 158 2.52 3.10 -8.33
CA GLU A 158 3.94 2.75 -8.52
C GLU A 158 4.34 2.82 -9.99
N GLU A 159 3.49 2.28 -10.81
CA GLU A 159 3.60 2.30 -12.26
C GLU A 159 2.20 2.32 -12.84
N PHE A 160 1.98 3.06 -13.92
CA PHE A 160 0.76 2.95 -14.70
C PHE A 160 0.86 1.73 -15.62
N PRO A 161 -0.11 0.80 -15.54
CA PRO A 161 -0.20 -0.27 -16.51
C PRO A 161 -0.29 0.29 -17.93
N GLN A 162 0.42 -0.31 -18.85
CA GLN A 162 0.41 0.09 -20.26
C GLN A 162 -0.42 -0.88 -21.09
N SER A 163 -1.15 -0.35 -22.05
CA SER A 163 -1.87 -1.14 -23.04
C SER A 163 -0.92 -1.67 -24.10
N GLU A 164 -1.11 -2.93 -24.49
CA GLU A 164 -0.42 -3.50 -25.65
C GLU A 164 -0.75 -2.74 -26.96
N ASN A 165 -1.90 -2.07 -26.98
CA ASN A 165 -2.40 -1.33 -28.16
C ASN A 165 -2.00 0.14 -28.16
N GLY A 166 -1.30 0.63 -27.11
CA GLY A 166 -0.89 2.02 -26.96
C GLY A 166 -2.07 2.99 -26.70
N PRO A 167 -1.86 4.31 -26.92
CA PRO A 167 -2.85 5.33 -26.63
C PRO A 167 -4.15 5.18 -27.41
N MET A 168 -5.28 5.45 -26.76
CA MET A 168 -6.60 5.44 -27.38
C MET A 168 -6.83 6.72 -28.18
N THR A 169 -7.20 6.57 -29.45
CA THR A 169 -7.51 7.72 -30.33
C THR A 169 -9.01 7.91 -30.54
N THR A 170 -9.82 6.91 -30.26
CA THR A 170 -11.29 6.92 -30.37
C THR A 170 -11.91 6.17 -29.20
N ALA A 171 -13.08 6.61 -28.74
CA ALA A 171 -13.82 5.94 -27.67
C ALA A 171 -15.33 6.00 -27.91
N GLN A 172 -16.03 4.96 -27.45
CA GLN A 172 -17.48 5.01 -27.24
C GLN A 172 -17.73 5.29 -25.76
N TRP A 173 -18.56 6.28 -25.50
CA TRP A 173 -18.89 6.70 -24.14
C TRP A 173 -20.20 6.08 -23.65
N PRO A 174 -20.31 5.67 -22.39
CA PRO A 174 -19.26 5.65 -21.37
C PRO A 174 -18.15 4.63 -21.71
N LEU A 175 -16.90 5.01 -21.47
CA LEU A 175 -15.73 4.21 -21.79
C LEU A 175 -15.50 3.16 -20.71
N GLN A 176 -15.24 1.90 -21.11
CA GLN A 176 -14.86 0.82 -20.19
C GLN A 176 -13.39 0.47 -20.35
N VAL A 177 -12.63 0.52 -19.25
CA VAL A 177 -11.19 0.19 -19.23
C VAL A 177 -10.86 -0.80 -18.11
N ARG A 178 -9.84 -1.61 -18.32
CA ARG A 178 -9.35 -2.56 -17.30
C ARG A 178 -8.40 -1.90 -16.31
N TYR A 179 -7.71 -0.87 -16.72
CA TYR A 179 -6.78 -0.08 -15.93
C TYR A 179 -6.83 1.37 -16.40
N LEU A 180 -6.47 2.26 -15.47
CA LEU A 180 -6.47 3.69 -15.70
C LEU A 180 -5.04 4.16 -15.96
N ASN A 181 -4.81 4.66 -17.17
CA ASN A 181 -3.56 5.33 -17.53
C ASN A 181 -3.89 6.67 -18.19
N PRO A 182 -3.72 7.80 -17.48
CA PRO A 182 -4.06 9.11 -17.99
C PRO A 182 -3.37 9.44 -19.31
N SER A 183 -2.11 9.04 -19.51
CA SER A 183 -1.36 9.32 -20.74
C SER A 183 -1.93 8.60 -21.97
N GLU A 184 -2.49 7.40 -21.79
CA GLU A 184 -3.14 6.65 -22.87
C GLU A 184 -4.52 7.19 -23.23
N LEU A 185 -5.18 7.84 -22.27
CA LEU A 185 -6.50 8.44 -22.45
C LEU A 185 -6.41 9.89 -22.93
N ALA A 186 -5.27 10.55 -22.79
CA ALA A 186 -5.08 11.96 -23.16
C ALA A 186 -5.54 12.31 -24.59
N PRO A 187 -5.32 11.47 -25.64
CA PRO A 187 -5.78 11.78 -26.99
C PRO A 187 -7.31 11.83 -27.17
N LEU A 188 -8.09 11.40 -26.17
CA LEU A 188 -9.56 11.47 -26.19
C LEU A 188 -10.12 12.83 -25.75
N PHE A 189 -9.23 13.72 -25.29
CA PHE A 189 -9.58 15.05 -24.80
C PHE A 189 -8.93 16.13 -25.65
N ASP A 190 -9.61 17.25 -25.79
CA ASP A 190 -9.13 18.40 -26.56
C ASP A 190 -8.18 19.28 -25.74
N THR A 191 -8.04 18.99 -24.44
CA THR A 191 -7.22 19.71 -23.46
C THR A 191 -6.11 18.82 -22.95
N GLU A 192 -5.10 19.39 -22.30
CA GLU A 192 -4.09 18.62 -21.58
C GLU A 192 -4.74 17.78 -20.46
N VAL A 193 -4.25 16.57 -20.25
CA VAL A 193 -4.75 15.70 -19.17
C VAL A 193 -3.74 15.70 -18.03
N PHE A 194 -4.23 16.00 -16.82
CA PHE A 194 -3.42 15.91 -15.61
C PHE A 194 -2.90 14.48 -15.44
N PRO A 195 -1.59 14.28 -15.22
CA PRO A 195 -0.98 12.95 -15.33
C PRO A 195 -1.35 11.96 -14.24
N TYR A 196 -2.06 12.41 -13.20
CA TYR A 196 -2.46 11.58 -12.07
C TYR A 196 -3.95 11.69 -11.78
N PRO A 197 -4.66 10.58 -11.52
CA PRO A 197 -6.05 10.66 -11.09
C PRO A 197 -6.17 11.32 -9.71
N VAL A 198 -7.27 12.03 -9.52
CA VAL A 198 -7.63 12.66 -8.25
C VAL A 198 -8.80 11.90 -7.64
N ARG A 199 -8.64 11.34 -6.44
CA ARG A 199 -9.67 10.65 -5.69
C ARG A 199 -10.46 11.63 -4.83
N LEU A 200 -11.77 11.66 -4.97
CA LEU A 200 -12.61 12.55 -4.19
C LEU A 200 -12.52 12.29 -2.68
N LEU A 201 -12.56 13.36 -1.91
CA LEU A 201 -12.79 13.27 -0.47
C LEU A 201 -14.26 12.92 -0.17
N ALA A 202 -14.55 12.59 1.08
CA ALA A 202 -15.92 12.45 1.55
C ALA A 202 -16.67 13.79 1.39
N ASP A 203 -17.98 13.69 1.25
CA ASP A 203 -18.88 14.86 1.18
C ASP A 203 -18.66 15.81 -0.03
N GLN A 204 -17.87 15.37 -1.02
CA GLN A 204 -17.71 16.12 -2.26
C GLN A 204 -18.87 15.87 -3.24
N PRO A 205 -19.22 16.87 -4.07
CA PRO A 205 -20.27 16.71 -5.07
C PRO A 205 -20.01 15.52 -5.99
N GLY A 206 -20.95 14.59 -6.04
CA GLY A 206 -20.86 13.41 -6.89
C GLY A 206 -19.99 12.27 -6.37
N VAL A 207 -19.55 12.32 -5.11
CA VAL A 207 -18.83 11.20 -4.49
C VAL A 207 -19.72 9.96 -4.38
N LEU A 208 -19.14 8.79 -4.66
CA LEU A 208 -19.75 7.48 -4.54
C LEU A 208 -19.09 6.71 -3.36
N THR A 209 -19.30 5.42 -3.28
CA THR A 209 -18.68 4.61 -2.26
C THR A 209 -17.16 4.65 -2.39
N ARG A 210 -16.48 5.21 -1.41
CA ARG A 210 -15.03 5.25 -1.38
C ARG A 210 -14.48 3.89 -1.01
N HIS A 211 -13.93 3.18 -1.98
CA HIS A 211 -13.45 1.80 -1.82
C HIS A 211 -11.93 1.70 -1.68
N TRP A 212 -11.21 2.76 -2.05
CA TRP A 212 -9.76 2.78 -1.85
C TRP A 212 -9.46 2.84 -0.35
N PRO A 213 -8.69 1.89 0.17
CA PRO A 213 -8.18 2.02 1.53
C PRO A 213 -7.37 3.31 1.60
N GLY A 214 -7.45 4.00 2.73
CA GLY A 214 -6.39 4.96 3.06
C GLY A 214 -5.06 4.25 2.79
N ILE A 215 -4.00 4.98 2.41
CA ILE A 215 -2.70 4.36 2.17
C ILE A 215 -2.28 3.68 3.47
N VAL A 216 -2.56 2.39 3.57
CA VAL A 216 -2.16 1.56 4.71
C VAL A 216 -0.92 0.81 4.30
N VAL A 217 0.21 1.28 4.80
CA VAL A 217 1.47 0.55 4.68
C VAL A 217 1.53 -0.45 5.83
N ASP A 218 1.19 -1.70 5.58
CA ASP A 218 1.17 -2.73 6.62
C ASP A 218 2.60 -3.04 7.10
N SER A 219 2.95 -2.48 8.26
CA SER A 219 4.18 -2.78 8.99
C SER A 219 4.03 -3.98 9.93
N GLY A 220 2.81 -4.38 10.28
CA GLY A 220 2.50 -5.42 11.26
C GLY A 220 2.99 -6.79 10.84
N GLN A 221 2.90 -7.12 9.55
CA GLN A 221 3.40 -8.38 9.01
C GLN A 221 4.92 -8.53 9.23
N ASN A 222 5.69 -7.49 8.94
CA ASN A 222 7.14 -7.50 9.14
C ASN A 222 7.51 -7.62 10.62
N PHE A 223 6.77 -6.94 11.50
CA PHE A 223 6.95 -7.05 12.95
C PHE A 223 6.68 -8.49 13.44
N SER A 224 5.62 -9.13 12.95
CA SER A 224 5.28 -10.52 13.27
C SER A 224 6.41 -11.49 12.84
N TYR A 225 6.98 -11.29 11.66
CA TYR A 225 8.13 -12.07 11.20
C TYR A 225 9.38 -11.82 12.05
N ALA A 226 9.65 -10.59 12.46
CA ALA A 226 10.77 -10.29 13.36
C ALA A 226 10.63 -11.06 14.67
N LEU A 227 9.45 -11.06 15.27
CA LEU A 227 9.16 -11.81 16.49
C LEU A 227 9.40 -13.31 16.32
N GLN A 228 8.99 -13.89 15.18
CA GLN A 228 9.22 -15.30 14.88
C GLN A 228 10.72 -15.64 14.80
N TRP A 229 11.51 -14.78 14.12
CA TRP A 229 12.96 -14.98 14.03
C TRP A 229 13.65 -14.93 15.39
N PHE A 230 13.28 -13.97 16.24
CA PHE A 230 13.83 -13.89 17.61
C PHE A 230 13.37 -15.06 18.49
N ALA A 231 12.12 -15.50 18.36
CA ALA A 231 11.62 -16.67 19.08
C ALA A 231 12.35 -17.94 18.67
N MET A 232 12.65 -18.14 17.37
CA MET A 232 13.46 -19.25 16.89
C MET A 232 14.89 -19.20 17.44
N ALA A 233 15.53 -18.02 17.46
CA ALA A 233 16.84 -17.85 18.04
C ALA A 233 16.86 -18.21 19.53
N LEU A 234 15.85 -17.77 20.28
CA LEU A 234 15.70 -18.11 21.70
C LEU A 234 15.49 -19.62 21.89
N ALA A 235 14.64 -20.25 21.09
CA ALA A 235 14.41 -21.70 21.15
C ALA A 235 15.71 -22.49 20.91
N VAL A 236 16.50 -22.11 19.90
CA VAL A 236 17.79 -22.70 19.61
C VAL A 236 18.75 -22.54 20.81
N ALA A 237 18.78 -21.36 21.44
CA ALA A 237 19.61 -21.14 22.64
C ALA A 237 19.19 -22.05 23.79
N ILE A 238 17.89 -22.12 24.08
CA ILE A 238 17.36 -22.99 25.16
C ILE A 238 17.67 -24.43 24.88
N VAL A 239 17.39 -24.94 23.67
CA VAL A 239 17.69 -26.33 23.28
C VAL A 239 19.19 -26.63 23.42
N THR A 240 20.05 -25.73 22.97
CA THR A 240 21.50 -25.88 23.05
C THR A 240 21.96 -25.96 24.51
N ILE A 241 21.47 -25.11 25.40
CA ILE A 241 21.76 -25.13 26.83
C ILE A 241 21.30 -26.47 27.46
N VAL A 242 20.08 -26.88 27.15
CA VAL A 242 19.52 -28.13 27.70
C VAL A 242 20.30 -29.36 27.23
N LEU A 243 20.70 -29.42 25.96
CA LEU A 243 21.41 -30.55 25.40
C LEU A 243 22.90 -30.59 25.79
N SER A 244 23.53 -29.42 25.96
CA SER A 244 24.94 -29.31 26.32
C SER A 244 25.19 -29.38 27.80
N SER A 245 24.17 -29.41 28.67
CA SER A 245 24.29 -29.38 30.12
C SER A 245 23.59 -30.57 30.80
N ASN A 246 23.80 -30.69 32.13
CA ASN A 246 23.13 -31.68 32.96
C ASN A 246 21.85 -31.16 33.64
N VAL A 247 21.29 -30.03 33.22
CA VAL A 247 20.09 -29.40 33.84
C VAL A 247 18.88 -30.34 33.86
N ARG A 248 18.73 -31.22 32.86
CA ARG A 248 17.69 -32.26 32.85
C ARG A 248 17.80 -33.25 34.00
N LYS A 249 19.01 -33.62 34.35
CA LYS A 249 19.29 -34.58 35.46
C LYS A 249 19.05 -33.93 36.83
N LEU A 250 19.14 -32.60 36.88
CA LEU A 250 18.90 -31.81 38.10
C LEU A 250 17.42 -31.47 38.32
N GLY A 251 16.51 -31.93 37.45
CA GLY A 251 15.08 -31.66 37.58
C GLY A 251 14.69 -30.19 37.31
N MET A 252 15.59 -29.40 36.71
CA MET A 252 15.35 -27.98 36.43
C MET A 252 14.53 -27.71 35.13
N VAL A 253 14.23 -28.78 34.38
CA VAL A 253 13.41 -28.70 33.13
C VAL A 253 12.25 -29.68 33.23
N PRO A 254 11.02 -29.27 32.98
CA PRO A 254 9.86 -30.16 32.97
C PRO A 254 9.98 -31.27 31.92
N LYS A 255 9.41 -32.45 32.21
CA LYS A 255 9.46 -33.63 31.32
C LYS A 255 8.66 -33.48 30.02
N ILE A 256 7.94 -32.36 29.83
CA ILE A 256 6.93 -32.14 28.80
C ILE A 256 7.51 -31.99 27.36
N PHE A 257 8.81 -31.88 27.20
CA PHE A 257 9.39 -31.52 25.89
C PHE A 257 9.91 -32.70 25.05
N ILE A 258 9.65 -33.97 25.40
CA ILE A 258 10.10 -35.11 24.57
C ILE A 258 9.16 -36.31 24.80
N GLU A 259 8.13 -36.45 24.06
CA GLU A 259 7.57 -37.69 23.55
C GLU A 259 7.49 -37.62 22.03
#